data_410eac58dc2fd1159f9dc2bc3f1aab6f
#
_entry.id   410eac58dc2fd1159f9dc2bc3f1aab6f
#
_cell.length_a   1.000
_cell.length_b   1.000
_cell.length_c   1.000
_cell.angle_alpha   90.00
_cell.angle_beta   90.00
_cell.angle_gamma   90.00
#
_symmetry.space_group_name_H-M   'P 1'
#
loop_
_entity.id
_entity.type
_entity.pdbx_description
1 polymer ?
#
loop_
_entity_poly.entity_id
_entity_poly.type
_entity_poly.pdbx_seq_one_letter_code
_entity_poly.pdbx_strand_id
1 'polypeptide(L)'
;MKNLYLFLFALLVSCTSPKDLTLRTVSVKEFKDFVNATGYVTSAEEYGWSFVQQNVYDYIVVDGANWLKPDGTTPSIDSLPVTQVSYNDAIEYCKWAGVSLPTYDQYWQLVSSDDRLIVSDNIYPISS
;
A
#
# COMPACT_ATOMS: atom_id res chain seq x y z
N MET A 1 -54.43 34.05 -17.53
CA MET A 1 -53.98 32.80 -16.87
C MET A 1 -52.50 32.68 -17.10
N LYS A 2 -51.72 33.00 -16.09
CA LYS A 2 -50.27 32.85 -16.16
C LYS A 2 -49.90 31.64 -15.32
N ASN A 3 -49.48 30.54 -15.96
CA ASN A 3 -48.98 29.37 -15.30
C ASN A 3 -47.57 29.66 -14.80
N LEU A 4 -47.44 29.84 -13.49
CA LEU A 4 -46.17 29.96 -12.80
C LEU A 4 -45.66 28.56 -12.54
N TYR A 5 -44.77 28.03 -13.40
CA TYR A 5 -44.02 26.82 -13.13
C TYR A 5 -42.91 27.14 -12.14
N LEU A 6 -43.19 26.81 -10.89
CA LEU A 6 -42.18 26.84 -9.83
C LEU A 6 -41.23 25.66 -10.03
N PHE A 7 -40.08 25.91 -10.67
CA PHE A 7 -39.01 24.90 -10.71
C PHE A 7 -38.39 24.80 -9.32
N LEU A 8 -38.86 23.82 -8.57
CA LEU A 8 -38.24 23.43 -7.33
C LEU A 8 -36.92 22.70 -7.70
N PHE A 9 -35.80 23.44 -7.69
CA PHE A 9 -34.47 22.87 -7.83
C PHE A 9 -34.16 22.16 -6.52
N ALA A 10 -34.47 20.83 -6.45
CA ALA A 10 -34.02 20.00 -5.37
C ALA A 10 -32.50 19.87 -5.49
N LEU A 11 -31.79 20.65 -4.68
CA LEU A 11 -30.37 20.45 -4.40
C LEU A 11 -30.23 19.10 -3.72
N LEU A 12 -29.96 18.06 -4.51
CA LEU A 12 -29.47 16.80 -3.99
C LEU A 12 -28.04 17.06 -3.48
N VAL A 13 -27.94 17.45 -2.23
CA VAL A 13 -26.69 17.32 -1.48
C VAL A 13 -26.43 15.83 -1.36
N SER A 14 -25.65 15.30 -2.28
CA SER A 14 -25.08 13.98 -2.14
C SER A 14 -24.12 14.07 -0.95
N CYS A 15 -24.60 13.69 0.24
CA CYS A 15 -23.75 13.32 1.33
C CYS A 15 -22.96 12.09 0.86
N THR A 16 -21.78 12.30 0.33
CA THR A 16 -20.80 11.22 0.20
C THR A 16 -20.42 10.86 1.64
N SER A 17 -20.95 9.73 2.11
CA SER A 17 -20.45 9.08 3.30
C SER A 17 -18.92 9.03 3.21
N PRO A 18 -18.18 9.27 4.29
CA PRO A 18 -16.75 9.04 4.28
C PRO A 18 -16.56 7.62 3.77
N LYS A 19 -15.83 7.46 2.65
CA LYS A 19 -15.51 6.15 2.11
C LYS A 19 -14.86 5.38 3.26
N ASP A 20 -15.42 4.22 3.60
CA ASP A 20 -14.81 3.33 4.58
C ASP A 20 -13.37 3.08 4.13
N LEU A 21 -12.44 3.70 4.83
CA LEU A 21 -11.02 3.51 4.60
C LEU A 21 -10.65 2.13 5.11
N THR A 22 -10.25 1.25 4.20
CA THR A 22 -9.71 -0.05 4.55
C THR A 22 -8.24 -0.11 4.18
N LEU A 23 -7.39 -0.44 5.15
CA LEU A 23 -5.99 -0.78 4.91
C LEU A 23 -5.85 -2.28 4.75
N ARG A 24 -5.09 -2.68 3.76
CA ARG A 24 -4.66 -4.06 3.57
C ARG A 24 -3.26 -4.11 2.97
N THR A 25 -2.56 -5.18 3.24
CA THR A 25 -1.30 -5.47 2.56
C THR A 25 -1.58 -5.96 1.13
N VAL A 26 -0.63 -5.68 0.23
CA VAL A 26 -0.62 -6.25 -1.12
C VAL A 26 0.12 -7.59 -1.06
N SER A 27 -0.50 -8.64 -1.56
CA SER A 27 0.13 -9.95 -1.63
C SER A 27 1.14 -10.05 -2.78
N VAL A 28 2.06 -11.01 -2.66
CA VAL A 28 2.99 -11.33 -3.76
C VAL A 28 2.24 -11.65 -5.04
N LYS A 29 1.12 -12.38 -4.95
CA LYS A 29 0.29 -12.71 -6.11
C LYS A 29 -0.24 -11.46 -6.82
N GLU A 30 -0.80 -10.52 -6.06
CA GLU A 30 -1.34 -9.28 -6.64
C GLU A 30 -0.24 -8.43 -7.29
N PHE A 31 0.92 -8.37 -6.66
CA PHE A 31 2.07 -7.66 -7.23
C PHE A 31 2.60 -8.36 -8.49
N LYS A 32 2.61 -9.69 -8.51
CA LYS A 32 2.93 -10.49 -9.69
C LYS A 32 1.98 -10.22 -10.86
N ASP A 33 0.69 -10.10 -10.58
CA ASP A 33 -0.33 -9.78 -11.60
C ASP A 33 -0.05 -8.40 -12.21
N PHE A 34 0.34 -7.42 -11.39
CA PHE A 34 0.78 -6.10 -11.85
C PHE A 34 2.01 -6.17 -12.76
N VAL A 35 3.06 -6.84 -12.31
CA VAL A 35 4.30 -6.98 -13.10
C VAL A 35 4.03 -7.70 -14.43
N ASN A 36 3.23 -8.77 -14.41
CA ASN A 36 2.86 -9.50 -15.62
C ASN A 36 2.05 -8.65 -16.60
N ALA A 37 1.18 -7.79 -16.10
CA ALA A 37 0.32 -6.94 -16.93
C ALA A 37 1.08 -5.75 -17.54
N THR A 38 2.11 -5.24 -16.84
CA THR A 38 2.79 -3.99 -17.22
C THR A 38 4.21 -4.15 -17.70
N GLY A 39 4.86 -5.28 -17.40
CA GLY A 39 6.30 -5.45 -17.61
C GLY A 39 7.16 -4.58 -16.69
N TYR A 40 6.59 -4.12 -15.55
CA TYR A 40 7.30 -3.26 -14.63
C TYR A 40 8.53 -3.95 -14.03
N VAL A 41 9.64 -3.23 -13.95
CA VAL A 41 10.88 -3.67 -13.30
C VAL A 41 11.04 -2.87 -12.03
N THR A 42 11.19 -3.55 -10.90
CA THR A 42 11.30 -2.88 -9.59
C THR A 42 12.70 -2.30 -9.36
N SER A 43 12.79 -1.35 -8.45
CA SER A 43 14.07 -0.73 -8.08
C SER A 43 15.11 -1.77 -7.62
N ALA A 44 14.68 -2.79 -6.88
CA ALA A 44 15.57 -3.87 -6.43
C ALA A 44 16.08 -4.73 -7.59
N GLU A 45 15.26 -4.97 -8.61
CA GLU A 45 15.68 -5.68 -9.83
C GLU A 45 16.64 -4.84 -10.67
N GLU A 46 16.42 -3.52 -10.77
CA GLU A 46 17.32 -2.60 -11.50
C GLU A 46 18.69 -2.50 -10.83
N TYR A 47 18.72 -2.41 -9.50
CA TYR A 47 19.98 -2.32 -8.74
C TYR A 47 20.67 -3.68 -8.60
N GLY A 48 19.93 -4.77 -8.71
CA GLY A 48 20.44 -6.13 -8.49
C GLY A 48 20.62 -6.49 -7.01
N TRP A 49 20.12 -5.69 -6.08
CA TRP A 49 20.20 -5.92 -4.64
C TRP A 49 19.08 -5.20 -3.87
N SER A 50 18.88 -5.58 -2.63
CA SER A 50 17.99 -4.89 -1.71
C SER A 50 18.47 -4.99 -0.27
N PHE A 51 17.88 -4.16 0.60
CA PHE A 51 18.10 -4.28 2.03
C PHE A 51 17.23 -5.38 2.62
N VAL A 52 17.85 -6.31 3.31
CA VAL A 52 17.17 -7.40 4.03
C VAL A 52 17.31 -7.18 5.52
N GLN A 53 16.20 -7.16 6.22
CA GLN A 53 16.18 -7.02 7.67
C GLN A 53 16.60 -8.34 8.32
N GLN A 54 17.63 -8.28 9.15
CA GLN A 54 18.10 -9.45 9.92
C GLN A 54 17.50 -9.49 11.32
N ASN A 55 17.33 -8.34 11.93
CA ASN A 55 16.66 -8.18 13.23
C ASN A 55 16.01 -6.78 13.30
N VAL A 56 15.46 -6.42 14.43
CA VAL A 56 14.66 -5.19 14.58
C VAL A 56 15.41 -3.93 14.13
N TYR A 57 16.74 -3.90 14.23
CA TYR A 57 17.54 -2.70 13.96
C TYR A 57 18.59 -2.89 12.85
N ASP A 58 18.82 -4.13 12.41
CA ASP A 58 19.89 -4.42 11.48
C ASP A 58 19.37 -4.79 10.10
N TYR A 59 19.88 -4.06 9.12
CA TYR A 59 19.65 -4.31 7.70
C TYR A 59 20.98 -4.59 7.03
N ILE A 60 21.00 -5.56 6.15
CA ILE A 60 22.14 -5.86 5.29
C ILE A 60 21.77 -5.72 3.83
N VAL A 61 22.74 -5.38 3.00
CA VAL A 61 22.60 -5.44 1.54
C VAL A 61 22.75 -6.90 1.12
N VAL A 62 21.79 -7.38 0.34
CA VAL A 62 21.81 -8.75 -0.20
C VAL A 62 21.65 -8.70 -1.71
N ASP A 63 22.65 -9.20 -2.42
CA ASP A 63 22.63 -9.33 -3.87
C ASP A 63 21.53 -10.29 -4.31
N GLY A 64 20.80 -9.91 -5.37
CA GLY A 64 19.69 -10.69 -5.90
C GLY A 64 18.40 -10.65 -5.07
N ALA A 65 18.39 -9.97 -3.91
CA ALA A 65 17.16 -9.80 -3.14
C ALA A 65 16.21 -8.84 -3.86
N ASN A 66 14.97 -9.30 -4.05
CA ASN A 66 13.89 -8.57 -4.69
C ASN A 66 12.54 -9.18 -4.27
N TRP A 67 11.44 -8.69 -4.79
CA TRP A 67 10.10 -9.17 -4.43
C TRP A 67 9.84 -10.65 -4.75
N LEU A 68 10.55 -11.25 -5.73
CA LEU A 68 10.48 -12.69 -6.06
C LEU A 68 11.32 -13.55 -5.13
N LYS A 69 12.40 -12.99 -4.60
CA LYS A 69 13.35 -13.66 -3.68
C LYS A 69 13.73 -12.68 -2.58
N PRO A 70 12.90 -12.55 -1.55
CA PRO A 70 13.08 -11.52 -0.53
C PRO A 70 14.40 -11.58 0.24
N ASP A 71 14.99 -12.76 0.35
CA ASP A 71 16.30 -13.01 0.97
C ASP A 71 17.44 -13.22 -0.06
N GLY A 72 17.17 -13.00 -1.34
CA GLY A 72 18.10 -13.23 -2.44
C GLY A 72 18.11 -14.66 -2.98
N THR A 73 17.54 -15.62 -2.27
CA THR A 73 17.60 -17.06 -2.60
C THR A 73 16.26 -17.76 -2.60
N THR A 74 15.47 -17.59 -1.55
CA THR A 74 14.21 -18.30 -1.34
C THR A 74 13.08 -17.64 -2.13
N PRO A 75 12.34 -18.39 -2.97
CA PRO A 75 11.18 -17.83 -3.66
C PRO A 75 10.12 -17.31 -2.70
N SER A 76 9.54 -16.16 -3.04
CA SER A 76 8.41 -15.59 -2.31
C SER A 76 7.17 -16.49 -2.41
N ILE A 77 6.29 -16.40 -1.42
CA ILE A 77 5.03 -17.16 -1.36
C ILE A 77 3.88 -16.23 -1.77
N ASP A 78 3.08 -16.65 -2.74
CA ASP A 78 2.02 -15.86 -3.37
C ASP A 78 1.00 -15.25 -2.37
N SER A 79 0.71 -15.94 -1.28
CA SER A 79 -0.27 -15.49 -0.27
C SER A 79 0.31 -14.53 0.80
N LEU A 80 1.63 -14.38 0.85
CA LEU A 80 2.26 -13.48 1.81
C LEU A 80 2.29 -12.04 1.28
N PRO A 81 2.42 -11.04 2.18
CA PRO A 81 2.66 -9.67 1.77
C PRO A 81 3.92 -9.54 0.92
N VAL A 82 3.84 -8.73 -0.15
CA VAL A 82 5.01 -8.40 -0.96
C VAL A 82 5.98 -7.54 -0.16
N THR A 83 7.26 -7.87 -0.25
CA THR A 83 8.37 -7.14 0.37
C THR A 83 9.44 -6.82 -0.67
N GLN A 84 10.50 -6.10 -0.29
CA GLN A 84 11.60 -5.70 -1.19
C GLN A 84 11.13 -4.84 -2.38
N VAL A 85 10.13 -4.01 -2.13
CA VAL A 85 9.61 -3.00 -3.06
C VAL A 85 9.89 -1.60 -2.50
N SER A 86 10.31 -0.70 -3.37
CA SER A 86 10.53 0.71 -3.00
C SER A 86 9.22 1.48 -2.91
N TYR A 87 9.29 2.70 -2.39
CA TYR A 87 8.16 3.64 -2.42
C TYR A 87 7.67 3.89 -3.86
N ASN A 88 8.59 4.02 -4.81
CA ASN A 88 8.25 4.23 -6.22
C ASN A 88 7.54 3.02 -6.81
N ASP A 89 8.00 1.81 -6.50
CA ASP A 89 7.36 0.57 -6.94
C ASP A 89 5.93 0.48 -6.39
N ALA A 90 5.73 0.85 -5.12
CA ALA A 90 4.42 0.87 -4.49
C ALA A 90 3.47 1.90 -5.14
N ILE A 91 3.98 3.08 -5.51
CA ILE A 91 3.19 4.10 -6.23
C ILE A 91 2.76 3.60 -7.60
N GLU A 92 3.65 2.95 -8.36
CA GLU A 92 3.31 2.42 -9.68
C GLU A 92 2.28 1.29 -9.60
N TYR A 93 2.41 0.40 -8.60
CA TYR A 93 1.38 -0.58 -8.30
C TYR A 93 0.02 0.09 -7.99
N CYS A 94 0.01 1.09 -7.12
CA CYS A 94 -1.22 1.80 -6.75
C CYS A 94 -1.92 2.45 -7.94
N LYS A 95 -1.16 3.06 -8.85
CA LYS A 95 -1.70 3.64 -10.09
C LYS A 95 -2.38 2.57 -10.95
N TRP A 96 -1.74 1.43 -11.12
CA TRP A 96 -2.28 0.31 -11.90
C TRP A 96 -3.53 -0.28 -11.26
N ALA A 97 -3.50 -0.50 -9.95
CA ALA A 97 -4.59 -1.13 -9.19
C ALA A 97 -5.77 -0.19 -8.90
N GLY A 98 -5.65 1.13 -9.19
CA GLY A 98 -6.69 2.12 -8.88
C GLY A 98 -6.88 2.38 -7.39
N VAL A 99 -5.80 2.24 -6.61
CA VAL A 99 -5.76 2.48 -5.16
C VAL A 99 -4.71 3.53 -4.83
N SER A 100 -4.57 3.88 -3.56
CA SER A 100 -3.54 4.82 -3.10
C SER A 100 -2.84 4.30 -1.84
N LEU A 101 -1.61 4.73 -1.64
CA LEU A 101 -0.97 4.58 -0.35
C LEU A 101 -1.69 5.46 0.68
N PRO A 102 -1.82 5.01 1.93
CA PRO A 102 -2.40 5.83 2.98
C PRO A 102 -1.52 7.05 3.25
N THR A 103 -2.14 8.18 3.59
CA THR A 103 -1.43 9.29 4.21
C THR A 103 -1.02 8.91 5.64
N TYR A 104 -0.11 9.66 6.23
CA TYR A 104 0.29 9.48 7.62
C TYR A 104 -0.91 9.50 8.56
N ASP A 105 -1.80 10.49 8.43
CA ASP A 105 -2.99 10.62 9.27
C ASP A 105 -3.97 9.46 9.08
N GLN A 106 -4.20 9.05 7.84
CA GLN A 106 -5.06 7.89 7.53
C GLN A 106 -4.52 6.61 8.14
N TYR A 107 -3.21 6.37 8.03
CA TYR A 107 -2.56 5.21 8.61
C TYR A 107 -2.77 5.18 10.14
N TRP A 108 -2.44 6.26 10.84
CA TRP A 108 -2.55 6.33 12.28
C TRP A 108 -3.99 6.27 12.77
N GLN A 109 -4.93 6.89 12.05
CA GLN A 109 -6.36 6.80 12.38
C GLN A 109 -6.85 5.34 12.36
N LEU A 110 -6.45 4.58 11.33
CA LEU A 110 -6.87 3.18 11.18
C LEU A 110 -6.16 2.26 12.18
N VAL A 111 -4.86 2.44 12.38
CA VAL A 111 -4.08 1.68 13.38
C VAL A 111 -4.60 1.92 14.80
N SER A 112 -4.93 3.16 15.13
CA SER A 112 -5.44 3.51 16.48
C SER A 112 -6.86 3.01 16.74
N SER A 113 -7.63 2.73 15.69
CA SER A 113 -9.00 2.23 15.80
C SER A 113 -9.13 0.70 15.77
N ASP A 114 -8.05 -0.02 15.47
CA ASP A 114 -8.06 -1.48 15.39
C ASP A 114 -7.47 -2.12 16.63
N ASP A 115 -8.34 -2.57 17.54
CA ASP A 115 -7.97 -3.25 18.79
C ASP A 115 -7.16 -4.55 18.58
N ARG A 116 -7.13 -5.09 17.34
CA ARG A 116 -6.33 -6.27 16.97
C ARG A 116 -4.88 -5.92 16.70
N LEU A 117 -4.61 -4.68 16.38
CA LEU A 117 -3.26 -4.15 16.26
C LEU A 117 -2.78 -3.80 17.67
N ILE A 118 -2.40 -4.83 18.43
CA ILE A 118 -1.59 -4.61 19.61
C ILE A 118 -0.26 -4.07 19.08
N VAL A 119 -0.21 -2.75 19.02
CA VAL A 119 1.05 -2.04 18.90
C VAL A 119 1.80 -2.43 20.16
N SER A 120 2.74 -3.37 20.02
CA SER A 120 3.63 -3.65 21.15
C SER A 120 4.26 -2.31 21.54
N ASP A 121 4.44 -2.05 22.82
CA ASP A 121 5.05 -0.84 23.36
C ASP A 121 6.44 -0.50 22.78
N ASN A 122 6.88 -1.27 21.79
CA ASN A 122 8.14 -1.19 21.07
C ASN A 122 8.04 -0.57 19.67
N ILE A 123 6.90 -0.04 19.25
CA ILE A 123 6.87 0.83 18.08
C ILE A 123 7.37 2.19 18.54
N TYR A 124 8.66 2.42 18.32
CA TYR A 124 9.26 3.73 18.52
C TYR A 124 8.60 4.74 17.56
N PRO A 125 8.11 5.89 18.10
CA PRO A 125 7.68 6.96 17.23
C PRO A 125 8.88 7.37 16.38
N ILE A 126 8.73 7.36 15.07
CA ILE A 126 9.69 7.99 14.17
C ILE A 126 9.61 9.48 14.53
N SER A 127 10.58 9.95 15.32
CA SER A 127 10.69 11.36 15.63
C SER A 127 10.98 12.11 14.33
N SER A 128 10.07 13.01 13.99
CA SER A 128 10.23 14.01 12.94
C SER A 128 11.46 14.87 13.15
#